data_e59da315e37a807a5b23c7855ae135b1
#
_entry.id   e59da315e37a807a5b23c7855ae135b1
#
_cell.length_a   1.000
_cell.length_b   1.000
_cell.length_c   1.000
_cell.angle_alpha   90.00
_cell.angle_beta   90.00
_cell.angle_gamma   90.00
#
_symmetry.space_group_name_H-M   'P 1'
#
loop_
_entity.id
_entity.type
_entity.pdbx_description
1 polymer ?
#
loop_
_entity_poly.entity_id
_entity_poly.type
_entity_poly.pdbx_seq_one_letter_code
_entity_poly.pdbx_strand_id
1 'polypeptide(L)'
;MTTTVDAPRRAFSFGAARHTGLIGKRDTGELLVLGAGGLLAIAMPLLLPFLALKVLGLLTPLALAVAVVFAPYRPRGSRAPRRTFYRWAEPSRTYRRTLRTGGGRWRSAAREAGVRLDGTEPEISLPPGISRHTWLTAKVAIGGQEREVAVLLHQDRRCLTAALEVEPSGLGRLDLADQIELLDVFGRSVLTALGNGPGHGKRLQMLARQLHSDPQAHARDVATRGDEQAAGWLRESYDELQGQLSTSAEQHRYWAVLSLDYTPDLVMEAEAFGGGDRGLSHIAGRELETLALLLTDARLPLVGPVGVAALASLIRNAYSPDHPLDSLAGMRRNRAWPQEVDARAQDEVVCRMAEGDEWHHATAAVVTWPQTPVGVGFLSPLLVAMPDVIRTVSVVFTLEPNDRALRRVMAETTDDQADSSRSRKLGRVEDPRESRQAAQTTTRGDELAAGAAGAGLVGYITVSARSSDELRRLRRDVEAKAGSCFLVIEWCDREQARAFATTLPLAAGTAR
;
A
#
# COMPACT_ATOMS: atom_id res chain seq x y z
N MET A 1 -2.35 -38.41 -33.84
CA MET A 1 -1.23 -37.74 -33.20
C MET A 1 -1.41 -36.23 -33.41
N THR A 2 -2.13 -35.60 -32.53
CA THR A 2 -2.34 -34.13 -32.50
C THR A 2 -1.30 -33.56 -31.60
N THR A 3 -0.27 -32.93 -32.18
CA THR A 3 0.70 -32.12 -31.47
C THR A 3 0.00 -30.89 -30.89
N THR A 4 -0.31 -30.92 -29.61
CA THR A 4 -0.67 -29.73 -28.85
C THR A 4 0.54 -28.81 -28.84
N VAL A 5 0.46 -27.75 -29.66
CA VAL A 5 1.38 -26.60 -29.56
C VAL A 5 1.18 -25.99 -28.17
N ASP A 6 2.11 -26.24 -27.31
CA ASP A 6 2.17 -25.63 -25.97
C ASP A 6 2.27 -24.11 -26.19
N ALA A 7 1.17 -23.37 -26.02
CA ALA A 7 1.16 -21.93 -26.10
C ALA A 7 2.15 -21.41 -25.04
N PRO A 8 3.05 -20.50 -25.39
CA PRO A 8 4.07 -20.03 -24.46
C PRO A 8 3.35 -19.44 -23.22
N ARG A 9 3.56 -20.08 -22.08
CA ARG A 9 3.08 -19.57 -20.78
C ARG A 9 3.69 -18.20 -20.59
N ARG A 10 2.93 -17.13 -20.88
CA ARG A 10 3.37 -15.78 -20.57
C ARG A 10 3.57 -15.70 -19.07
N ALA A 11 4.78 -15.45 -18.67
CA ALA A 11 5.19 -15.32 -17.30
C ALA A 11 5.52 -13.85 -17.03
N PHE A 12 5.00 -13.33 -15.93
CA PHE A 12 5.19 -11.95 -15.52
C PHE A 12 6.44 -11.83 -14.65
N SER A 13 7.29 -10.84 -14.91
CA SER A 13 8.46 -10.55 -14.10
C SER A 13 8.34 -9.16 -13.47
N PHE A 14 8.65 -9.09 -12.18
CA PHE A 14 8.66 -7.83 -11.43
C PHE A 14 10.10 -7.32 -11.33
N GLY A 15 10.36 -6.10 -11.81
CA GLY A 15 11.67 -5.48 -11.67
C GLY A 15 11.98 -5.14 -10.20
N ALA A 16 13.25 -5.20 -9.82
CA ALA A 16 13.68 -4.78 -8.49
C ALA A 16 13.42 -3.28 -8.29
N ALA A 17 12.77 -2.92 -7.16
CA ALA A 17 12.61 -1.52 -6.78
C ALA A 17 13.99 -0.91 -6.48
N ARG A 18 14.37 0.14 -7.21
CA ARG A 18 15.60 0.90 -6.95
C ARG A 18 15.25 2.19 -6.24
N HIS A 19 15.94 2.47 -5.14
CA HIS A 19 15.85 3.75 -4.46
C HIS A 19 16.78 4.75 -5.12
N THR A 20 16.24 5.87 -5.58
CA THR A 20 17.01 7.03 -6.03
C THR A 20 17.08 8.02 -4.87
N GLY A 21 18.26 8.19 -4.27
CA GLY A 21 18.52 9.22 -3.26
C GLY A 21 19.04 10.53 -3.88
N LEU A 22 19.24 11.56 -3.04
CA LEU A 22 19.68 12.89 -3.45
C LEU A 22 21.03 12.89 -4.20
N ILE A 23 21.93 11.98 -3.84
CA ILE A 23 23.21 11.74 -4.53
C ILE A 23 23.31 10.23 -4.80
N GLY A 24 22.94 9.81 -6.01
CA GLY A 24 22.88 8.41 -6.38
C GLY A 24 21.84 7.64 -5.59
N LYS A 25 22.23 6.58 -4.88
CA LYS A 25 21.35 5.70 -4.07
C LYS A 25 21.27 6.12 -2.58
N ARG A 26 21.67 7.34 -2.21
CA ARG A 26 21.88 7.77 -0.83
C ARG A 26 20.83 8.75 -0.33
N ASP A 27 20.33 8.51 0.87
CA ASP A 27 19.40 9.40 1.57
C ASP A 27 20.14 10.57 2.25
N THR A 28 19.43 11.68 2.46
CA THR A 28 19.95 12.85 3.17
C THR A 28 20.54 12.51 4.54
N GLY A 29 19.91 11.57 5.27
CA GLY A 29 20.41 11.11 6.58
C GLY A 29 21.71 10.32 6.48
N GLU A 30 21.91 9.49 5.45
CA GLU A 30 23.17 8.79 5.18
C GLU A 30 24.29 9.81 4.88
N LEU A 31 23.99 10.87 4.12
CA LEU A 31 24.93 11.95 3.82
C LEU A 31 25.30 12.76 5.07
N LEU A 32 24.34 13.01 5.97
CA LEU A 32 24.60 13.67 7.26
C LEU A 32 25.52 12.84 8.15
N VAL A 33 25.36 11.51 8.19
CA VAL A 33 26.24 10.63 8.96
C VAL A 33 27.66 10.65 8.41
N LEU A 34 27.82 10.64 7.07
CA LEU A 34 29.14 10.75 6.43
C LEU A 34 29.76 12.13 6.68
N GLY A 35 28.97 13.21 6.58
CA GLY A 35 29.42 14.57 6.87
C GLY A 35 29.85 14.75 8.33
N ALA A 36 29.07 14.23 9.27
CA ALA A 36 29.40 14.25 10.70
C ALA A 36 30.66 13.43 10.99
N GLY A 37 30.79 12.25 10.38
CA GLY A 37 32.01 11.42 10.49
C GLY A 37 33.25 12.13 9.95
N GLY A 38 33.13 12.84 8.82
CA GLY A 38 34.19 13.67 8.24
C GLY A 38 34.59 14.84 9.14
N LEU A 39 33.61 15.57 9.69
CA LEU A 39 33.86 16.67 10.64
C LEU A 39 34.55 16.19 11.90
N LEU A 40 34.11 15.07 12.48
CA LEU A 40 34.76 14.45 13.64
C LEU A 40 36.17 13.96 13.32
N ALA A 41 36.41 13.44 12.13
CA ALA A 41 37.74 13.03 11.67
C ALA A 41 38.71 14.20 11.55
N ILE A 42 38.22 15.42 11.26
CA ILE A 42 39.03 16.62 11.22
C ILE A 42 39.23 17.21 12.64
N ALA A 43 38.19 17.22 13.45
CA ALA A 43 38.24 17.84 14.79
C ALA A 43 38.99 17.02 15.83
N MET A 44 38.86 15.69 15.82
CA MET A 44 39.48 14.81 16.82
C MET A 44 41.02 14.88 16.84
N PRO A 45 41.76 14.88 15.72
CA PRO A 45 43.21 15.03 15.72
C PRO A 45 43.73 16.34 16.32
N LEU A 46 42.92 17.40 16.27
CA LEU A 46 43.28 18.70 16.84
C LEU A 46 43.33 18.70 18.39
N LEU A 47 42.53 17.79 18.97
CA LEU A 47 42.40 17.65 20.43
C LEU A 47 43.37 16.63 21.05
N LEU A 48 44.03 15.82 20.23
CA LEU A 48 44.86 14.69 20.69
C LEU A 48 46.36 15.06 20.70
N PRO A 49 47.11 14.73 21.78
CA PRO A 49 48.51 15.21 21.95
C PRO A 49 49.55 14.43 21.14
N PHE A 50 49.30 13.14 20.87
CA PHE A 50 50.29 12.25 20.22
C PHE A 50 49.96 11.94 18.77
N LEU A 51 51.00 11.84 17.91
CA LEU A 51 50.82 11.57 16.48
C LEU A 51 50.03 10.28 16.19
N ALA A 52 50.31 9.20 16.90
CA ALA A 52 49.57 7.95 16.74
C ALA A 52 48.08 8.10 17.10
N LEU A 53 47.74 8.85 18.15
CA LEU A 53 46.38 9.14 18.55
C LEU A 53 45.68 10.10 17.56
N LYS A 54 46.41 11.01 16.95
CA LYS A 54 45.88 11.86 15.86
C LYS A 54 45.48 11.07 14.64
N VAL A 55 46.31 10.13 14.22
CA VAL A 55 46.00 9.20 13.10
C VAL A 55 44.80 8.34 13.44
N LEU A 56 44.71 7.79 14.63
CA LEU A 56 43.57 7.02 15.10
C LEU A 56 42.30 7.90 15.16
N GLY A 57 42.39 9.11 15.67
CA GLY A 57 41.30 10.08 15.74
C GLY A 57 40.79 10.53 14.38
N LEU A 58 41.65 10.52 13.35
CA LEU A 58 41.26 10.77 11.96
C LEU A 58 40.53 9.57 11.34
N LEU A 59 41.10 8.37 11.47
CA LEU A 59 40.60 7.19 10.75
C LEU A 59 39.36 6.57 11.38
N THR A 60 39.26 6.58 12.72
CA THR A 60 38.19 5.86 13.42
C THR A 60 36.79 6.43 13.13
N PRO A 61 36.51 7.75 13.27
CA PRO A 61 35.18 8.28 12.99
C PRO A 61 34.80 8.18 11.51
N LEU A 62 35.77 8.34 10.61
CA LEU A 62 35.56 8.15 9.18
C LEU A 62 35.23 6.71 8.81
N ALA A 63 36.04 5.75 9.32
CA ALA A 63 35.81 4.33 9.10
C ALA A 63 34.47 3.88 9.69
N LEU A 64 34.09 4.38 10.88
CA LEU A 64 32.81 4.09 11.49
C LEU A 64 31.64 4.65 10.67
N ALA A 65 31.72 5.89 10.22
CA ALA A 65 30.69 6.51 9.38
C ALA A 65 30.53 5.75 8.05
N VAL A 66 31.64 5.38 7.41
CA VAL A 66 31.65 4.56 6.22
C VAL A 66 31.05 3.18 6.51
N ALA A 67 31.41 2.52 7.59
CA ALA A 67 30.84 1.22 7.95
C ALA A 67 29.34 1.30 8.20
N VAL A 68 28.84 2.30 8.90
CA VAL A 68 27.41 2.48 9.18
C VAL A 68 26.59 2.70 7.91
N VAL A 69 27.16 3.42 6.94
CA VAL A 69 26.46 3.79 5.70
C VAL A 69 26.65 2.75 4.59
N PHE A 70 27.76 2.02 4.57
CA PHE A 70 28.10 1.12 3.44
C PHE A 70 28.06 -0.36 3.81
N ALA A 71 28.34 -0.74 5.09
CA ALA A 71 28.37 -2.15 5.44
C ALA A 71 26.96 -2.79 5.30
N PRO A 72 26.83 -3.86 4.53
CA PRO A 72 25.59 -4.57 4.41
C PRO A 72 25.26 -5.29 5.72
N TYR A 73 24.16 -4.94 6.33
CA TYR A 73 23.68 -5.54 7.57
C TYR A 73 22.40 -6.34 7.33
N ARG A 74 22.28 -7.47 8.01
CA ARG A 74 21.07 -8.28 8.03
C ARG A 74 20.88 -8.84 9.44
N PRO A 75 19.73 -8.56 10.10
CA PRO A 75 19.41 -9.18 11.38
C PRO A 75 19.37 -10.71 11.25
N ARG A 76 19.77 -11.42 12.29
CA ARG A 76 19.66 -12.88 12.33
C ARG A 76 18.19 -13.29 12.20
N GLY A 77 17.90 -14.26 11.32
CA GLY A 77 16.53 -14.75 11.08
C GLY A 77 15.72 -13.96 10.04
N SER A 78 16.14 -12.77 9.61
CA SER A 78 15.46 -12.03 8.56
C SER A 78 15.68 -12.62 7.18
N ARG A 79 14.62 -12.75 6.37
CA ARG A 79 14.69 -13.13 4.94
C ARG A 79 14.80 -11.92 4.02
N ALA A 80 14.66 -10.70 4.57
CA ALA A 80 14.75 -9.46 3.81
C ALA A 80 16.15 -9.26 3.18
N PRO A 81 16.24 -8.51 2.08
CA PRO A 81 17.52 -8.15 1.47
C PRO A 81 18.41 -7.39 2.47
N ARG A 82 19.72 -7.51 2.28
CA ARG A 82 20.71 -6.79 3.10
C ARG A 82 20.50 -5.29 2.93
N ARG A 83 20.42 -4.57 4.04
CA ARG A 83 20.35 -3.09 4.10
C ARG A 83 21.59 -2.57 4.78
N THR A 84 21.85 -1.25 4.67
CA THR A 84 22.87 -0.60 5.47
C THR A 84 22.47 -0.59 6.95
N PHE A 85 23.45 -0.59 7.84
CA PHE A 85 23.17 -0.51 9.29
C PHE A 85 22.37 0.77 9.63
N TYR A 86 22.62 1.85 8.92
CA TYR A 86 21.87 3.11 9.08
C TYR A 86 20.37 2.90 8.86
N ARG A 87 19.98 2.35 7.71
CA ARG A 87 18.57 2.11 7.34
C ARG A 87 17.87 1.10 8.26
N TRP A 88 18.64 0.18 8.82
CA TRP A 88 18.11 -0.74 9.83
C TRP A 88 17.89 -0.08 11.19
N ALA A 89 18.79 0.83 11.60
CA ALA A 89 18.76 1.46 12.90
C ALA A 89 17.75 2.63 12.98
N GLU A 90 17.42 3.26 11.85
CA GLU A 90 16.55 4.45 11.78
C GLU A 90 15.15 4.22 12.38
N PRO A 91 14.37 3.17 12.01
CA PRO A 91 13.08 2.88 12.62
C PRO A 91 13.20 2.69 14.14
N SER A 92 14.27 2.05 14.61
CA SER A 92 14.50 1.82 16.04
C SER A 92 14.75 3.10 16.82
N ARG A 93 15.48 4.06 16.22
CA ARG A 93 15.74 5.37 16.82
C ARG A 93 14.48 6.21 16.89
N THR A 94 13.74 6.27 15.80
CA THR A 94 12.46 6.99 15.71
C THR A 94 11.46 6.43 16.71
N TYR A 95 11.30 5.11 16.78
CA TYR A 95 10.44 4.44 17.74
C TYR A 95 10.80 4.77 19.20
N ARG A 96 12.10 4.64 19.58
CA ARG A 96 12.57 4.98 20.93
C ARG A 96 12.35 6.45 21.27
N ARG A 97 12.53 7.35 20.31
CA ARG A 97 12.25 8.77 20.48
C ARG A 97 10.75 8.99 20.73
N THR A 98 9.88 8.40 19.92
CA THR A 98 8.43 8.49 20.05
C THR A 98 7.96 7.98 21.43
N LEU A 99 8.50 6.85 21.91
CA LEU A 99 8.16 6.35 23.23
C LEU A 99 8.60 7.29 24.36
N ARG A 100 9.81 7.87 24.26
CA ARG A 100 10.33 8.82 25.26
C ARG A 100 9.55 10.13 25.33
N THR A 101 8.96 10.56 24.23
CA THR A 101 8.11 11.76 24.13
C THR A 101 6.63 11.48 24.46
N GLY A 102 6.29 10.28 24.91
CA GLY A 102 4.89 9.89 25.20
C GLY A 102 4.03 9.61 23.98
N GLY A 103 4.59 9.68 22.77
CA GLY A 103 3.86 9.51 21.50
C GLY A 103 3.51 8.06 21.13
N GLY A 104 3.80 7.07 21.98
CA GLY A 104 3.47 5.66 21.73
C GLY A 104 2.00 5.32 21.91
N ARG A 105 1.24 6.19 22.57
CA ARG A 105 -0.20 6.05 22.78
C ARG A 105 -0.89 7.34 22.39
N TRP A 106 -1.77 7.25 21.44
CA TRP A 106 -2.58 8.37 20.99
C TRP A 106 -4.02 8.18 21.45
N ARG A 107 -4.65 9.27 21.87
CA ARG A 107 -6.08 9.33 22.20
C ARG A 107 -6.73 10.47 21.43
N SER A 108 -7.95 10.26 20.98
CA SER A 108 -8.72 11.33 20.36
C SER A 108 -9.01 12.44 21.37
N ALA A 109 -9.06 13.68 20.91
CA ALA A 109 -9.40 14.83 21.79
C ALA A 109 -10.74 14.65 22.48
N ALA A 110 -11.71 14.01 21.84
CA ALA A 110 -12.99 13.71 22.43
C ALA A 110 -12.88 12.74 23.61
N ARG A 111 -12.07 11.70 23.50
CA ARG A 111 -11.83 10.77 24.60
C ARG A 111 -11.08 11.41 25.76
N GLU A 112 -10.12 12.27 25.45
CA GLU A 112 -9.40 13.05 26.48
C GLU A 112 -10.32 14.00 27.24
N ALA A 113 -11.27 14.62 26.53
CA ALA A 113 -12.28 15.49 27.13
C ALA A 113 -13.46 14.75 27.77
N GLY A 114 -13.54 13.41 27.65
CA GLY A 114 -14.64 12.61 28.16
C GLY A 114 -15.96 12.82 27.42
N VAL A 115 -15.91 13.37 26.20
CA VAL A 115 -17.09 13.69 25.40
C VAL A 115 -17.37 12.56 24.42
N ARG A 116 -18.65 12.14 24.32
CA ARG A 116 -19.10 11.26 23.23
C ARG A 116 -19.33 12.09 21.98
N LEU A 117 -18.64 11.71 20.89
CA LEU A 117 -18.86 12.31 19.59
C LEU A 117 -20.18 11.80 19.00
N ASP A 118 -21.05 12.71 18.59
CA ASP A 118 -22.28 12.39 17.86
C ASP A 118 -22.03 12.26 16.35
N GLY A 119 -20.82 12.61 15.90
CA GLY A 119 -20.37 12.54 14.51
C GLY A 119 -20.56 13.85 13.74
N THR A 120 -21.05 14.91 14.38
CA THR A 120 -21.25 16.22 13.76
C THR A 120 -20.08 17.17 13.98
N GLU A 121 -19.24 16.89 14.99
CA GLU A 121 -18.10 17.72 15.36
C GLU A 121 -17.01 17.72 14.29
N PRO A 122 -16.23 18.79 14.19
CA PRO A 122 -15.08 18.82 13.31
C PRO A 122 -14.03 17.78 13.71
N GLU A 123 -13.32 17.29 12.75
CA GLU A 123 -12.20 16.34 12.93
C GLU A 123 -11.02 17.05 13.58
N ILE A 124 -10.90 16.96 14.90
CA ILE A 124 -9.92 17.73 15.67
C ILE A 124 -8.58 16.97 15.79
N SER A 125 -8.61 15.64 15.77
CA SER A 125 -7.44 14.81 16.05
C SER A 125 -7.48 13.54 15.22
N LEU A 126 -6.40 13.27 14.48
CA LEU A 126 -6.25 12.09 13.64
C LEU A 126 -5.24 11.11 14.23
N PRO A 127 -5.42 9.80 13.99
CA PRO A 127 -4.50 8.77 14.47
C PRO A 127 -3.08 8.92 13.89
N PRO A 128 -2.06 8.40 14.58
CA PRO A 128 -0.68 8.40 14.08
C PRO A 128 -0.58 7.72 12.70
N GLY A 129 0.20 8.30 11.79
CA GLY A 129 0.36 7.81 10.42
C GLY A 129 -0.66 8.38 9.43
N ILE A 130 -1.73 8.99 9.90
CA ILE A 130 -2.71 9.67 9.05
C ILE A 130 -2.32 11.13 8.88
N SER A 131 -2.21 11.58 7.64
CA SER A 131 -1.98 12.99 7.34
C SER A 131 -3.23 13.82 7.59
N ARG A 132 -3.06 15.08 7.98
CA ARG A 132 -4.20 16.02 8.04
C ARG A 132 -4.86 16.12 6.67
N HIS A 133 -6.17 16.05 6.65
CA HIS A 133 -6.94 16.09 5.43
C HIS A 133 -8.28 16.81 5.62
N THR A 134 -8.79 17.30 4.52
CA THR A 134 -10.12 17.88 4.42
C THR A 134 -11.00 16.95 3.58
N TRP A 135 -12.22 16.68 4.06
CA TRP A 135 -13.20 15.91 3.32
C TRP A 135 -13.97 16.84 2.40
N LEU A 136 -13.86 16.57 1.12
CA LEU A 136 -14.59 17.22 0.05
C LEU A 136 -15.57 16.23 -0.58
N THR A 137 -16.50 16.72 -1.37
CA THR A 137 -17.42 15.90 -2.18
C THR A 137 -17.36 16.33 -3.62
N ALA A 138 -17.37 15.38 -4.53
CA ALA A 138 -17.55 15.62 -5.95
C ALA A 138 -18.78 14.86 -6.47
N LYS A 139 -19.38 15.34 -7.54
CA LYS A 139 -20.39 14.63 -8.30
C LYS A 139 -19.72 13.95 -9.47
N VAL A 140 -20.05 12.69 -9.69
CA VAL A 140 -19.48 11.85 -10.76
C VAL A 140 -20.59 11.13 -11.49
N ALA A 141 -20.47 11.03 -12.81
CA ALA A 141 -21.40 10.30 -13.67
C ALA A 141 -20.79 8.96 -14.07
N ILE A 142 -21.23 7.88 -13.44
CA ILE A 142 -20.74 6.52 -13.71
C ILE A 142 -21.93 5.64 -14.07
N GLY A 143 -21.83 4.94 -15.20
CA GLY A 143 -22.93 4.09 -15.70
C GLY A 143 -24.23 4.87 -15.97
N GLY A 144 -24.14 6.14 -16.36
CA GLY A 144 -25.29 7.00 -16.62
C GLY A 144 -26.01 7.52 -15.36
N GLN A 145 -25.49 7.24 -14.17
CA GLN A 145 -26.03 7.73 -12.90
C GLN A 145 -25.09 8.75 -12.26
N GLU A 146 -25.63 9.90 -11.87
CA GLU A 146 -24.92 10.90 -11.07
C GLU A 146 -24.91 10.44 -9.60
N ARG A 147 -23.71 10.33 -9.01
CA ARG A 147 -23.52 9.95 -7.61
C ARG A 147 -22.49 10.84 -6.95
N GLU A 148 -22.59 11.00 -5.63
CA GLU A 148 -21.58 11.70 -4.85
C GLU A 148 -20.42 10.76 -4.48
N VAL A 149 -19.20 11.28 -4.61
CA VAL A 149 -17.99 10.62 -4.17
C VAL A 149 -17.27 11.45 -3.11
N ALA A 150 -16.64 10.78 -2.13
CA ALA A 150 -15.76 11.42 -1.18
C ALA A 150 -14.39 11.70 -1.82
N VAL A 151 -13.89 12.91 -1.62
CA VAL A 151 -12.54 13.33 -2.01
C VAL A 151 -11.82 13.80 -0.76
N LEU A 152 -10.64 13.21 -0.48
CA LEU A 152 -9.80 13.63 0.64
C LEU A 152 -8.66 14.50 0.12
N LEU A 153 -8.60 15.76 0.55
CA LEU A 153 -7.47 16.65 0.31
C LEU A 153 -6.45 16.49 1.45
N HIS A 154 -5.36 15.79 1.20
CA HIS A 154 -4.28 15.57 2.17
C HIS A 154 -3.32 16.76 2.19
N GLN A 155 -3.37 17.54 3.26
CA GLN A 155 -2.56 18.77 3.40
C GLN A 155 -1.06 18.47 3.50
N ASP A 156 -0.68 17.48 4.32
CA ASP A 156 0.72 17.15 4.58
C ASP A 156 1.38 16.43 3.38
N ARG A 157 0.62 15.66 2.63
CA ARG A 157 1.10 14.90 1.45
C ARG A 157 0.91 15.65 0.14
N ARG A 158 0.15 16.74 0.17
CA ARG A 158 -0.20 17.53 -0.99
C ARG A 158 -0.76 16.66 -2.13
N CYS A 159 -1.82 15.94 -1.83
CA CYS A 159 -2.53 15.13 -2.82
C CYS A 159 -4.03 15.03 -2.51
N LEU A 160 -4.81 14.74 -3.54
CA LEU A 160 -6.22 14.38 -3.41
C LEU A 160 -6.36 12.87 -3.61
N THR A 161 -7.31 12.27 -2.91
CA THR A 161 -7.65 10.85 -3.12
C THR A 161 -9.14 10.67 -3.23
N ALA A 162 -9.57 9.80 -4.15
CA ALA A 162 -10.94 9.35 -4.31
C ALA A 162 -10.96 7.86 -4.65
N ALA A 163 -12.04 7.16 -4.37
CA ALA A 163 -12.11 5.72 -4.50
C ALA A 163 -13.34 5.24 -5.28
N LEU A 164 -13.13 4.15 -6.03
CA LEU A 164 -14.18 3.33 -6.64
C LEU A 164 -14.19 1.97 -5.95
N GLU A 165 -15.36 1.41 -5.74
CA GLU A 165 -15.52 0.03 -5.39
C GLU A 165 -15.62 -0.81 -6.65
N VAL A 166 -14.82 -1.90 -6.69
CA VAL A 166 -14.68 -2.80 -7.84
C VAL A 166 -15.27 -4.15 -7.47
N GLU A 167 -16.05 -4.73 -8.36
CA GLU A 167 -16.60 -6.06 -8.18
C GLU A 167 -15.55 -7.13 -8.51
N PRO A 168 -15.53 -8.27 -7.80
CA PRO A 168 -14.68 -9.39 -8.15
C PRO A 168 -14.97 -9.89 -9.56
N SER A 169 -13.98 -9.87 -10.44
CA SER A 169 -14.15 -10.25 -11.85
C SER A 169 -14.28 -11.76 -12.09
N GLY A 170 -14.20 -12.59 -11.05
CA GLY A 170 -14.23 -14.04 -11.20
C GLY A 170 -13.07 -14.60 -12.03
N LEU A 171 -11.93 -13.94 -12.03
CA LEU A 171 -10.74 -14.27 -12.83
C LEU A 171 -10.37 -15.77 -12.79
N GLY A 172 -10.54 -16.43 -11.64
CA GLY A 172 -10.26 -17.85 -11.48
C GLY A 172 -11.18 -18.80 -12.25
N ARG A 173 -12.27 -18.28 -12.84
CA ARG A 173 -13.20 -19.06 -13.68
C ARG A 173 -12.90 -18.96 -15.16
N LEU A 174 -12.02 -18.04 -15.55
CA LEU A 174 -11.60 -17.83 -16.92
C LEU A 174 -10.49 -18.81 -17.28
N ASP A 175 -10.36 -19.11 -18.56
CA ASP A 175 -9.20 -19.86 -19.03
C ASP A 175 -7.92 -19.01 -18.94
N LEU A 176 -6.76 -19.66 -19.09
CA LEU A 176 -5.47 -18.97 -18.91
C LEU A 176 -5.25 -17.89 -19.98
N ALA A 177 -5.78 -18.06 -21.20
CA ALA A 177 -5.61 -17.10 -22.27
C ALA A 177 -6.39 -15.82 -21.96
N ASP A 178 -7.64 -15.95 -21.52
CA ASP A 178 -8.49 -14.83 -21.10
C ASP A 178 -7.91 -14.09 -19.89
N GLN A 179 -7.37 -14.85 -18.91
CA GLN A 179 -6.71 -14.25 -17.75
C GLN A 179 -5.50 -13.40 -18.16
N ILE A 180 -4.68 -13.88 -19.09
CA ILE A 180 -3.52 -13.15 -19.62
C ILE A 180 -3.98 -11.91 -20.39
N GLU A 181 -5.02 -12.04 -21.22
CA GLU A 181 -5.58 -10.91 -21.97
C GLU A 181 -6.05 -9.80 -21.03
N LEU A 182 -6.80 -10.15 -19.96
CA LEU A 182 -7.27 -9.16 -18.97
C LEU A 182 -6.13 -8.41 -18.29
N LEU A 183 -5.05 -9.11 -17.94
CA LEU A 183 -3.88 -8.47 -17.35
C LEU A 183 -3.15 -7.54 -18.34
N ASP A 184 -3.03 -7.97 -19.59
CA ASP A 184 -2.44 -7.15 -20.66
C ASP A 184 -3.30 -5.90 -20.92
N VAL A 185 -4.63 -6.04 -20.90
CA VAL A 185 -5.57 -4.91 -21.05
C VAL A 185 -5.46 -3.97 -19.85
N PHE A 186 -5.42 -4.49 -18.61
CA PHE A 186 -5.23 -3.67 -17.42
C PHE A 186 -3.92 -2.85 -17.50
N GLY A 187 -2.82 -3.49 -17.86
CA GLY A 187 -1.52 -2.82 -17.99
C GLY A 187 -1.53 -1.73 -19.06
N ARG A 188 -2.07 -2.01 -20.24
CA ARG A 188 -2.10 -1.07 -21.38
C ARG A 188 -3.17 -0.01 -21.24
N SER A 189 -4.40 -0.40 -20.93
CA SER A 189 -5.53 0.53 -20.92
C SER A 189 -5.62 1.33 -19.62
N VAL A 190 -5.32 0.72 -18.45
CA VAL A 190 -5.44 1.43 -17.18
C VAL A 190 -4.13 2.11 -16.80
N LEU A 191 -3.05 1.33 -16.60
CA LEU A 191 -1.80 1.90 -16.08
C LEU A 191 -1.13 2.84 -17.08
N THR A 192 -1.10 2.47 -18.36
CA THR A 192 -0.47 3.30 -19.39
C THR A 192 -1.29 4.56 -19.68
N ALA A 193 -2.61 4.46 -19.76
CA ALA A 193 -3.45 5.63 -20.00
C ALA A 193 -3.40 6.62 -18.83
N LEU A 194 -3.45 6.16 -17.59
CA LEU A 194 -3.30 7.02 -16.41
C LEU A 194 -1.90 7.63 -16.32
N GLY A 195 -0.85 6.87 -16.66
CA GLY A 195 0.54 7.35 -16.60
C GLY A 195 0.91 8.36 -17.66
N ASN A 196 0.43 8.16 -18.89
CA ASN A 196 0.72 9.01 -20.06
C ASN A 196 -0.37 10.05 -20.33
N GLY A 197 -1.54 9.91 -19.73
CA GLY A 197 -2.66 10.82 -19.93
C GLY A 197 -2.38 12.24 -19.46
N PRO A 198 -3.15 13.21 -19.96
CA PRO A 198 -3.03 14.63 -19.58
C PRO A 198 -3.49 14.88 -18.12
N GLY A 199 -4.08 13.89 -17.47
CA GLY A 199 -4.60 14.01 -16.12
C GLY A 199 -3.52 14.07 -15.05
N HIS A 200 -3.96 14.32 -13.82
CA HIS A 200 -3.12 14.48 -12.64
C HIS A 200 -2.97 13.20 -11.82
N GLY A 201 -3.54 12.08 -12.30
CA GLY A 201 -3.50 10.79 -11.62
C GLY A 201 -2.09 10.21 -11.61
N LYS A 202 -1.48 10.12 -10.45
CA LYS A 202 -0.09 9.68 -10.31
C LYS A 202 0.07 8.41 -9.51
N ARG A 203 -0.93 8.04 -8.72
CA ARG A 203 -0.92 6.78 -7.96
C ARG A 203 -2.29 6.11 -8.06
N LEU A 204 -2.25 4.81 -8.25
CA LEU A 204 -3.41 3.94 -8.20
C LEU A 204 -3.17 2.89 -7.11
N GLN A 205 -3.97 2.89 -6.06
CA GLN A 205 -3.96 1.85 -5.05
C GLN A 205 -5.07 0.85 -5.36
N MET A 206 -4.69 -0.42 -5.51
CA MET A 206 -5.63 -1.53 -5.52
C MET A 206 -5.67 -2.12 -4.12
N LEU A 207 -6.84 -2.12 -3.51
CA LEU A 207 -7.06 -2.56 -2.15
C LEU A 207 -7.97 -3.81 -2.19
N ALA A 208 -7.49 -4.92 -1.65
CA ALA A 208 -8.24 -6.14 -1.46
C ALA A 208 -8.42 -6.39 0.03
N ARG A 209 -9.66 -6.48 0.51
CA ARG A 209 -9.97 -6.73 1.90
C ARG A 209 -10.80 -8.00 2.04
N GLN A 210 -10.34 -8.89 2.91
CA GLN A 210 -11.01 -10.13 3.27
C GLN A 210 -11.50 -10.03 4.71
N LEU A 211 -12.77 -10.35 4.89
CA LEU A 211 -13.49 -10.30 6.15
C LEU A 211 -14.30 -11.58 6.32
N HIS A 212 -14.69 -11.86 7.56
CA HIS A 212 -15.77 -12.81 7.77
C HIS A 212 -17.07 -12.26 7.18
N SER A 213 -17.88 -13.13 6.61
CA SER A 213 -19.22 -12.74 6.14
C SER A 213 -20.04 -12.19 7.30
N ASP A 214 -20.79 -11.12 7.09
CA ASP A 214 -21.77 -10.64 8.06
C ASP A 214 -23.10 -11.34 7.84
N PRO A 215 -23.43 -12.40 8.63
CA PRO A 215 -24.69 -13.12 8.49
C PRO A 215 -25.89 -12.24 8.85
N GLN A 216 -25.69 -11.21 9.69
CA GLN A 216 -26.77 -10.31 10.10
C GLN A 216 -27.21 -9.35 9.00
N ALA A 217 -26.32 -8.98 8.08
CA ALA A 217 -26.69 -8.14 6.93
C ALA A 217 -27.67 -8.89 6.02
N HIS A 218 -27.38 -10.16 5.74
CA HIS A 218 -28.23 -11.01 4.95
C HIS A 218 -29.53 -11.38 5.66
N ALA A 219 -29.47 -11.71 6.95
CA ALA A 219 -30.69 -11.96 7.76
C ALA A 219 -31.62 -10.74 7.78
N ARG A 220 -31.09 -9.53 7.85
CA ARG A 220 -31.88 -8.28 7.77
C ARG A 220 -32.51 -8.09 6.38
N ASP A 221 -31.79 -8.39 5.32
CA ASP A 221 -32.32 -8.32 3.95
C ASP A 221 -33.47 -9.31 3.76
N VAL A 222 -33.30 -10.54 4.19
CA VAL A 222 -34.36 -11.58 4.17
C VAL A 222 -35.56 -11.19 5.03
N ALA A 223 -35.34 -10.66 6.23
CA ALA A 223 -36.43 -10.17 7.09
C ALA A 223 -37.20 -9.00 6.47
N THR A 224 -36.54 -8.20 5.59
CA THR A 224 -37.16 -7.03 4.96
C THR A 224 -37.83 -7.34 3.62
N ARG A 225 -37.30 -8.30 2.88
CA ARG A 225 -37.73 -8.63 1.50
C ARG A 225 -38.27 -10.06 1.35
N GLY A 226 -38.12 -10.87 2.40
CA GLY A 226 -38.59 -12.25 2.40
C GLY A 226 -40.11 -12.35 2.26
N ASP A 227 -40.57 -13.39 1.58
CA ASP A 227 -41.98 -13.68 1.45
C ASP A 227 -42.51 -14.27 2.76
N GLU A 228 -43.39 -13.52 3.45
CA GLU A 228 -44.04 -13.97 4.67
C GLU A 228 -44.93 -15.20 4.47
N GLN A 229 -45.35 -15.46 3.23
CA GLN A 229 -46.18 -16.61 2.86
C GLN A 229 -45.36 -17.83 2.47
N ALA A 230 -44.02 -17.74 2.44
CA ALA A 230 -43.15 -18.88 2.16
C ALA A 230 -43.42 -20.05 3.11
N ALA A 231 -43.42 -21.28 2.58
CA ALA A 231 -43.67 -22.48 3.38
C ALA A 231 -42.68 -22.60 4.56
N GLY A 232 -43.21 -23.02 5.73
CA GLY A 232 -42.42 -23.06 6.96
C GLY A 232 -41.14 -23.87 6.84
N TRP A 233 -41.20 -25.03 6.18
CA TRP A 233 -40.03 -25.87 5.93
C TRP A 233 -38.93 -25.17 5.08
N LEU A 234 -39.33 -24.30 4.17
CA LEU A 234 -38.39 -23.55 3.33
C LEU A 234 -37.65 -22.48 4.17
N ARG A 235 -38.35 -21.82 5.07
CA ARG A 235 -37.72 -20.85 6.01
C ARG A 235 -36.78 -21.55 6.96
N GLU A 236 -37.19 -22.69 7.53
CA GLU A 236 -36.34 -23.48 8.45
C GLU A 236 -35.08 -24.00 7.75
N SER A 237 -35.20 -24.55 6.52
CA SER A 237 -34.07 -24.99 5.70
C SER A 237 -33.13 -23.83 5.34
N TYR A 238 -33.70 -22.64 5.12
CA TYR A 238 -32.93 -21.45 4.79
C TYR A 238 -32.17 -20.90 6.00
N ASP A 239 -32.80 -20.91 7.17
CA ASP A 239 -32.16 -20.51 8.44
C ASP A 239 -31.01 -21.47 8.81
N GLU A 240 -31.20 -22.78 8.58
CA GLU A 240 -30.14 -23.78 8.75
C GLU A 240 -28.97 -23.54 7.78
N LEU A 241 -29.26 -23.26 6.50
CA LEU A 241 -28.25 -22.92 5.50
C LEU A 241 -27.50 -21.64 5.88
N GLN A 242 -28.21 -20.62 6.35
CA GLN A 242 -27.58 -19.40 6.83
C GLN A 242 -26.64 -19.65 8.03
N GLY A 243 -27.07 -20.50 8.97
CA GLY A 243 -26.24 -20.92 10.11
C GLY A 243 -24.96 -21.59 9.65
N GLN A 244 -25.03 -22.46 8.64
CA GLN A 244 -23.84 -23.11 8.07
C GLN A 244 -22.94 -22.15 7.29
N LEU A 245 -23.50 -21.26 6.49
CA LEU A 245 -22.73 -20.27 5.70
C LEU A 245 -22.06 -19.22 6.60
N SER A 246 -22.70 -18.81 7.69
CA SER A 246 -22.18 -17.79 8.59
C SER A 246 -20.87 -18.18 9.27
N THR A 247 -20.59 -19.47 9.39
CA THR A 247 -19.38 -19.99 10.03
C THR A 247 -18.21 -20.15 9.06
N SER A 248 -18.44 -20.15 7.76
CA SER A 248 -17.42 -20.46 6.74
C SER A 248 -17.32 -19.46 5.60
N ALA A 249 -18.27 -18.51 5.48
CA ALA A 249 -18.29 -17.59 4.35
C ALA A 249 -17.34 -16.42 4.58
N GLU A 250 -16.49 -16.17 3.59
CA GLU A 250 -15.65 -14.99 3.49
C GLU A 250 -16.29 -13.95 2.58
N GLN A 251 -16.12 -12.67 2.95
CA GLN A 251 -16.43 -11.54 2.10
C GLN A 251 -15.14 -10.95 1.54
N HIS A 252 -15.06 -10.91 0.22
CA HIS A 252 -13.97 -10.28 -0.51
C HIS A 252 -14.47 -8.98 -1.14
N ARG A 253 -13.87 -7.87 -0.78
CA ARG A 253 -14.21 -6.54 -1.31
C ARG A 253 -12.96 -5.87 -1.87
N TYR A 254 -13.11 -5.13 -2.96
CA TYR A 254 -12.03 -4.53 -3.70
C TYR A 254 -12.29 -3.06 -3.99
N TRP A 255 -11.24 -2.25 -3.89
CA TRP A 255 -11.33 -0.83 -4.21
C TRP A 255 -10.13 -0.39 -5.05
N ALA A 256 -10.40 0.51 -5.98
CA ALA A 256 -9.40 1.26 -6.72
C ALA A 256 -9.38 2.69 -6.18
N VAL A 257 -8.27 3.12 -5.59
CA VAL A 257 -8.10 4.45 -5.00
C VAL A 257 -7.17 5.25 -5.90
N LEU A 258 -7.68 6.31 -6.50
CA LEU A 258 -6.91 7.24 -7.32
C LEU A 258 -6.31 8.32 -6.43
N SER A 259 -5.03 8.64 -6.63
CA SER A 259 -4.37 9.77 -5.98
C SER A 259 -3.82 10.73 -7.00
N LEU A 260 -4.21 11.99 -6.88
CA LEU A 260 -3.75 13.10 -7.70
C LEU A 260 -2.75 13.93 -6.91
N ASP A 261 -1.59 14.22 -7.49
CA ASP A 261 -0.60 15.09 -6.84
C ASP A 261 -1.07 16.55 -6.91
N TYR A 262 -0.97 17.27 -5.80
CA TYR A 262 -1.31 18.69 -5.71
C TYR A 262 -0.18 19.52 -6.34
N THR A 263 -0.26 19.71 -7.65
CA THR A 263 0.73 20.45 -8.46
C THR A 263 0.22 21.86 -8.78
N PRO A 264 1.10 22.81 -9.16
CA PRO A 264 0.68 24.11 -9.66
C PRO A 264 -0.28 24.01 -10.85
N ASP A 265 -0.08 23.05 -11.75
CA ASP A 265 -0.94 22.84 -12.93
C ASP A 265 -2.34 22.42 -12.52
N LEU A 266 -2.46 21.51 -11.53
CA LEU A 266 -3.76 21.10 -10.98
C LEU A 266 -4.48 22.30 -10.35
N VAL A 267 -3.76 23.17 -9.64
CA VAL A 267 -4.33 24.37 -9.02
C VAL A 267 -4.80 25.36 -10.08
N MET A 268 -4.01 25.61 -11.11
CA MET A 268 -4.41 26.48 -12.24
C MET A 268 -5.65 25.95 -12.95
N GLU A 269 -5.71 24.64 -13.17
CA GLU A 269 -6.89 24.01 -13.76
C GLU A 269 -8.12 24.12 -12.83
N ALA A 270 -7.93 23.97 -11.52
CA ALA A 270 -9.02 24.13 -10.54
C ALA A 270 -9.63 25.53 -10.56
N GLU A 271 -8.82 26.57 -10.82
CA GLU A 271 -9.31 27.95 -10.94
C GLU A 271 -10.34 28.09 -12.07
N ALA A 272 -10.18 27.36 -13.19
CA ALA A 272 -11.15 27.38 -14.29
C ALA A 272 -12.53 26.77 -13.90
N PHE A 273 -12.58 25.96 -12.85
CA PHE A 273 -13.79 25.32 -12.35
C PHE A 273 -14.31 25.92 -11.02
N GLY A 274 -13.95 27.15 -10.73
CA GLY A 274 -14.42 27.90 -9.56
C GLY A 274 -13.43 27.98 -8.40
N GLY A 275 -12.22 27.47 -8.59
CA GLY A 275 -11.11 27.59 -7.63
C GLY A 275 -11.32 26.84 -6.31
N GLY A 276 -10.27 26.83 -5.48
CA GLY A 276 -10.33 26.27 -4.13
C GLY A 276 -10.89 24.84 -4.06
N ASP A 277 -11.59 24.54 -2.99
CA ASP A 277 -12.14 23.19 -2.74
C ASP A 277 -13.12 22.72 -3.82
N ARG A 278 -13.88 23.65 -4.40
CA ARG A 278 -14.87 23.35 -5.45
C ARG A 278 -14.18 22.91 -6.74
N GLY A 279 -13.15 23.65 -7.19
CA GLY A 279 -12.41 23.31 -8.40
C GLY A 279 -11.63 22.01 -8.23
N LEU A 280 -11.00 21.81 -7.07
CA LEU A 280 -10.27 20.59 -6.72
C LEU A 280 -11.19 19.37 -6.72
N SER A 281 -12.40 19.49 -6.13
CA SER A 281 -13.39 18.42 -6.12
C SER A 281 -13.85 18.06 -7.54
N HIS A 282 -14.09 19.08 -8.38
CA HIS A 282 -14.50 18.87 -9.76
C HIS A 282 -13.43 18.08 -10.56
N ILE A 283 -12.15 18.48 -10.46
CA ILE A 283 -11.08 17.76 -11.14
C ILE A 283 -10.96 16.33 -10.61
N ALA A 284 -11.00 16.13 -9.29
CA ALA A 284 -10.93 14.78 -8.71
C ALA A 284 -12.09 13.90 -9.19
N GLY A 285 -13.30 14.43 -9.32
CA GLY A 285 -14.46 13.74 -9.88
C GLY A 285 -14.23 13.32 -11.33
N ARG A 286 -13.79 14.24 -12.19
CA ARG A 286 -13.50 13.96 -13.60
C ARG A 286 -12.41 12.91 -13.79
N GLU A 287 -11.32 12.99 -13.03
CA GLU A 287 -10.26 12.00 -13.09
C GLU A 287 -10.74 10.61 -12.61
N LEU A 288 -11.65 10.59 -11.64
CA LEU A 288 -12.26 9.35 -11.18
C LEU A 288 -13.23 8.76 -12.21
N GLU A 289 -13.98 9.57 -12.93
CA GLU A 289 -14.79 9.13 -14.08
C GLU A 289 -13.94 8.52 -15.18
N THR A 290 -12.80 9.14 -15.47
CA THR A 290 -11.81 8.59 -16.41
C THR A 290 -11.31 7.22 -15.95
N LEU A 291 -10.94 7.08 -14.66
CA LEU A 291 -10.55 5.79 -14.10
C LEU A 291 -11.68 4.75 -14.23
N ALA A 292 -12.92 5.17 -13.95
CA ALA A 292 -14.08 4.26 -14.04
C ALA A 292 -14.27 3.73 -15.47
N LEU A 293 -14.14 4.57 -16.49
CA LEU A 293 -14.19 4.16 -17.89
C LEU A 293 -13.05 3.18 -18.22
N LEU A 294 -11.80 3.50 -17.84
CA LEU A 294 -10.64 2.63 -18.08
C LEU A 294 -10.78 1.26 -17.41
N LEU A 295 -11.30 1.20 -16.18
CA LEU A 295 -11.55 -0.07 -15.49
C LEU A 295 -12.65 -0.88 -16.18
N THR A 296 -13.73 -0.22 -16.63
CA THR A 296 -14.81 -0.87 -17.36
C THR A 296 -14.33 -1.43 -18.69
N ASP A 297 -13.53 -0.66 -19.44
CA ASP A 297 -12.90 -1.11 -20.69
C ASP A 297 -11.95 -2.30 -20.45
N ALA A 298 -11.29 -2.35 -19.30
CA ALA A 298 -10.47 -3.46 -18.86
C ALA A 298 -11.29 -4.65 -18.30
N ARG A 299 -12.61 -4.67 -18.50
CA ARG A 299 -13.53 -5.71 -18.01
C ARG A 299 -13.48 -5.91 -16.49
N LEU A 300 -13.20 -4.85 -15.74
CA LEU A 300 -13.31 -4.83 -14.29
C LEU A 300 -14.62 -4.13 -13.91
N PRO A 301 -15.66 -4.88 -13.57
CA PRO A 301 -16.97 -4.30 -13.26
C PRO A 301 -16.89 -3.45 -12.00
N LEU A 302 -17.68 -2.38 -11.95
CA LEU A 302 -17.70 -1.43 -10.85
C LEU A 302 -19.00 -1.57 -10.06
N VAL A 303 -18.88 -1.58 -8.74
CA VAL A 303 -20.01 -1.39 -7.82
C VAL A 303 -20.42 0.08 -7.81
N GLY A 304 -19.45 0.98 -7.77
CA GLY A 304 -19.69 2.41 -7.88
C GLY A 304 -18.66 3.29 -7.15
N PRO A 305 -18.89 4.61 -7.15
CA PRO A 305 -18.06 5.56 -6.42
C PRO A 305 -18.28 5.45 -4.91
N VAL A 306 -17.21 5.65 -4.14
CA VAL A 306 -17.26 5.56 -2.68
C VAL A 306 -17.63 6.93 -2.10
N GLY A 307 -18.87 7.07 -1.64
CA GLY A 307 -19.36 8.28 -0.98
C GLY A 307 -18.81 8.47 0.45
N VAL A 308 -19.11 9.60 1.08
CA VAL A 308 -18.57 9.96 2.40
C VAL A 308 -18.90 8.92 3.47
N ALA A 309 -20.14 8.43 3.55
CA ALA A 309 -20.53 7.43 4.53
C ALA A 309 -19.85 6.08 4.27
N ALA A 310 -19.74 5.67 3.00
CA ALA A 310 -19.07 4.42 2.61
C ALA A 310 -17.57 4.47 2.89
N LEU A 311 -16.90 5.59 2.59
CA LEU A 311 -15.49 5.78 2.91
C LEU A 311 -15.24 5.77 4.43
N ALA A 312 -16.11 6.45 5.20
CA ALA A 312 -16.04 6.45 6.66
C ALA A 312 -16.24 5.02 7.23
N SER A 313 -17.21 4.26 6.68
CA SER A 313 -17.45 2.86 7.06
C SER A 313 -16.25 1.97 6.72
N LEU A 314 -15.66 2.13 5.54
CA LEU A 314 -14.47 1.38 5.13
C LEU A 314 -13.27 1.65 6.03
N ILE A 315 -13.02 2.91 6.37
CA ILE A 315 -11.94 3.28 7.31
C ILE A 315 -12.24 2.68 8.69
N ARG A 316 -13.46 2.82 9.19
CA ARG A 316 -13.87 2.28 10.48
C ARG A 316 -13.71 0.76 10.54
N ASN A 317 -14.19 0.04 9.52
CA ASN A 317 -14.01 -1.41 9.42
C ASN A 317 -12.53 -1.81 9.39
N ALA A 318 -11.63 -1.00 8.80
CA ALA A 318 -10.21 -1.28 8.84
C ALA A 318 -9.65 -1.28 10.27
N TYR A 319 -10.11 -0.36 11.13
CA TYR A 319 -9.73 -0.28 12.55
C TYR A 319 -10.50 -1.26 13.45
N SER A 320 -11.75 -1.57 13.11
CA SER A 320 -12.61 -2.49 13.83
C SER A 320 -13.38 -3.36 12.84
N PRO A 321 -12.84 -4.52 12.48
CA PRO A 321 -13.44 -5.44 11.51
C PRO A 321 -14.88 -5.92 11.82
N ASP A 322 -15.33 -5.79 13.06
CA ASP A 322 -16.72 -6.11 13.44
C ASP A 322 -17.74 -5.10 12.88
N HIS A 323 -17.28 -3.90 12.51
CA HIS A 323 -18.17 -2.92 11.92
C HIS A 323 -18.54 -3.35 10.49
N PRO A 324 -19.83 -3.64 10.20
CA PRO A 324 -20.22 -4.07 8.86
C PRO A 324 -19.97 -2.95 7.83
N LEU A 325 -19.35 -3.28 6.69
CA LEU A 325 -19.03 -2.32 5.63
C LEU A 325 -20.27 -1.61 5.08
N ASP A 326 -21.40 -2.30 5.00
CA ASP A 326 -22.64 -1.79 4.43
C ASP A 326 -23.53 -1.07 5.47
N SER A 327 -23.07 -0.95 6.72
CA SER A 327 -23.76 -0.18 7.76
C SER A 327 -23.46 1.31 7.61
N LEU A 328 -24.14 1.95 6.68
CA LEU A 328 -23.93 3.36 6.34
C LEU A 328 -24.78 4.32 7.19
N ALA A 329 -25.83 3.82 7.85
CA ALA A 329 -26.72 4.64 8.67
C ALA A 329 -25.97 5.30 9.83
N GLY A 330 -25.99 6.64 9.88
CA GLY A 330 -25.30 7.41 10.91
C GLY A 330 -23.77 7.44 10.78
N MET A 331 -23.20 6.87 9.70
CA MET A 331 -21.78 6.97 9.43
C MET A 331 -21.43 8.39 8.96
N ARG A 332 -20.46 9.00 9.65
CA ARG A 332 -19.94 10.34 9.38
C ARG A 332 -18.43 10.34 9.51
N ARG A 333 -17.78 11.40 9.06
CA ARG A 333 -16.31 11.59 9.03
C ARG A 333 -15.66 11.22 10.37
N ASN A 334 -16.21 11.71 11.49
CA ASN A 334 -15.63 11.53 12.84
C ASN A 334 -15.78 10.13 13.39
N ARG A 335 -16.75 9.37 12.90
CA ARG A 335 -16.95 7.96 13.29
C ARG A 335 -16.05 6.99 12.55
N ALA A 336 -15.31 7.45 11.55
CA ALA A 336 -14.36 6.66 10.81
C ALA A 336 -13.15 6.24 11.67
N TRP A 337 -12.76 7.07 12.64
CA TRP A 337 -11.48 6.97 13.33
C TRP A 337 -11.61 6.30 14.70
N PRO A 338 -10.56 5.58 15.17
CA PRO A 338 -10.51 5.02 16.51
C PRO A 338 -10.43 6.14 17.56
N GLN A 339 -10.81 5.82 18.79
CA GLN A 339 -10.62 6.73 19.93
C GLN A 339 -9.25 6.61 20.58
N GLU A 340 -8.61 5.47 20.41
CA GLU A 340 -7.27 5.24 20.93
C GLU A 340 -6.48 4.35 19.99
N VAL A 341 -5.20 4.70 19.82
CA VAL A 341 -4.19 3.90 19.11
C VAL A 341 -3.01 3.71 20.03
N ASP A 342 -2.68 2.48 20.36
CA ASP A 342 -1.53 2.09 21.17
C ASP A 342 -0.49 1.39 20.29
N ALA A 343 0.65 2.03 20.07
CA ALA A 343 1.78 1.54 19.30
C ALA A 343 3.03 1.36 20.18
N ARG A 344 2.85 1.09 21.47
CA ARG A 344 3.95 0.82 22.40
C ARG A 344 4.54 -0.57 22.25
N ALA A 345 3.80 -1.52 21.70
CA ALA A 345 4.36 -2.78 21.23
C ALA A 345 5.13 -2.55 19.93
N GLN A 346 6.24 -3.30 19.74
CA GLN A 346 7.08 -3.14 18.55
C GLN A 346 6.45 -3.75 17.31
N ASP A 347 5.71 -4.82 17.49
CA ASP A 347 5.25 -5.77 16.47
C ASP A 347 3.76 -5.64 16.14
N GLU A 348 3.03 -4.77 16.84
CA GLU A 348 1.61 -4.55 16.62
C GLU A 348 1.19 -3.10 16.89
N VAL A 349 0.02 -2.75 16.42
CA VAL A 349 -0.73 -1.58 16.84
C VAL A 349 -2.10 -2.02 17.34
N VAL A 350 -2.49 -1.52 18.52
CA VAL A 350 -3.79 -1.82 19.12
C VAL A 350 -4.71 -0.62 18.95
N CYS A 351 -5.89 -0.85 18.38
CA CYS A 351 -6.88 0.18 18.12
C CYS A 351 -8.15 -0.08 18.94
N ARG A 352 -8.69 0.98 19.56
CA ARG A 352 -9.92 0.93 20.34
C ARG A 352 -10.93 1.92 19.80
N MET A 353 -12.14 1.43 19.56
CA MET A 353 -13.26 2.26 19.14
C MET A 353 -14.04 2.83 20.33
N ALA A 354 -15.03 3.69 20.06
CA ALA A 354 -15.87 4.32 21.08
C ALA A 354 -16.68 3.29 21.89
N GLU A 355 -17.09 2.23 21.24
CA GLU A 355 -17.90 1.17 21.78
C GLU A 355 -17.10 0.20 22.69
N GLY A 356 -15.76 0.38 22.74
CA GLY A 356 -14.87 -0.44 23.56
C GLY A 356 -14.25 -1.62 22.82
N ASP A 357 -14.58 -1.81 21.55
CA ASP A 357 -13.97 -2.84 20.70
C ASP A 357 -12.47 -2.63 20.60
N GLU A 358 -11.71 -3.70 20.84
CA GLU A 358 -10.25 -3.71 20.74
C GLU A 358 -9.80 -4.68 19.65
N TRP A 359 -8.96 -4.17 18.76
CA TRP A 359 -8.37 -4.93 17.69
C TRP A 359 -6.86 -4.71 17.62
N HIS A 360 -6.16 -5.80 17.34
CA HIS A 360 -4.71 -5.86 17.17
C HIS A 360 -4.39 -5.99 15.67
N HIS A 361 -3.51 -5.15 15.17
CA HIS A 361 -3.14 -5.13 13.75
C HIS A 361 -1.63 -5.22 13.60
N ALA A 362 -1.18 -5.95 12.60
CA ALA A 362 0.20 -5.95 12.16
C ALA A 362 0.27 -5.79 10.64
N THR A 363 1.18 -4.94 10.18
CA THR A 363 1.39 -4.64 8.77
C THR A 363 2.78 -5.06 8.34
N ALA A 364 2.87 -5.77 7.22
CA ALA A 364 4.10 -6.11 6.53
C ALA A 364 4.20 -5.36 5.19
N ALA A 365 5.41 -5.01 4.80
CA ALA A 365 5.72 -4.50 3.46
C ALA A 365 6.25 -5.63 2.58
N VAL A 366 5.87 -5.66 1.32
CA VAL A 366 6.47 -6.52 0.29
C VAL A 366 7.81 -5.90 -0.11
N VAL A 367 8.90 -6.51 0.33
CA VAL A 367 10.26 -6.00 0.06
C VAL A 367 10.89 -6.60 -1.18
N THR A 368 10.40 -7.77 -1.62
CA THR A 368 10.83 -8.40 -2.87
C THR A 368 9.64 -9.05 -3.54
N TRP A 369 9.37 -8.65 -4.75
CA TRP A 369 8.42 -9.26 -5.66
C TRP A 369 9.07 -10.47 -6.36
N PRO A 370 8.29 -11.39 -6.95
CA PRO A 370 8.84 -12.54 -7.63
C PRO A 370 9.89 -12.15 -8.67
N GLN A 371 11.10 -12.70 -8.55
CA GLN A 371 12.18 -12.48 -9.51
C GLN A 371 12.21 -13.54 -10.60
N THR A 372 11.47 -14.63 -10.40
CA THR A 372 11.20 -15.63 -11.42
C THR A 372 9.86 -15.34 -12.07
N PRO A 373 9.69 -15.69 -13.35
CA PRO A 373 8.41 -15.54 -14.01
C PRO A 373 7.32 -16.30 -13.26
N VAL A 374 6.21 -15.64 -12.96
CA VAL A 374 5.04 -16.22 -12.27
C VAL A 374 3.83 -16.19 -13.17
N GLY A 375 2.94 -17.14 -12.98
CA GLY A 375 1.66 -17.20 -13.69
C GLY A 375 0.64 -16.21 -13.11
N VAL A 376 -0.45 -16.06 -13.84
CA VAL A 376 -1.63 -15.33 -13.37
C VAL A 376 -2.15 -15.98 -12.09
N GLY A 377 -2.62 -15.18 -11.14
CA GLY A 377 -3.15 -15.71 -9.89
C GLY A 377 -2.09 -16.15 -8.88
N PHE A 378 -0.81 -15.83 -9.08
CA PHE A 378 0.26 -16.17 -8.12
C PHE A 378 0.00 -15.66 -6.69
N LEU A 379 -0.84 -14.62 -6.53
CA LEU A 379 -1.26 -14.09 -5.23
C LEU A 379 -2.45 -14.87 -4.63
N SER A 380 -3.07 -15.79 -5.34
CA SER A 380 -4.25 -16.54 -4.85
C SER A 380 -4.02 -17.22 -3.49
N PRO A 381 -2.85 -17.81 -3.17
CA PRO A 381 -2.61 -18.38 -1.85
C PRO A 381 -2.74 -17.36 -0.72
N LEU A 382 -2.41 -16.09 -0.99
CA LEU A 382 -2.50 -15.00 -0.04
C LEU A 382 -3.89 -14.35 -0.03
N LEU A 383 -4.55 -14.26 -1.18
CA LEU A 383 -5.83 -13.57 -1.32
C LEU A 383 -7.03 -14.45 -0.99
N VAL A 384 -6.97 -15.77 -1.28
CA VAL A 384 -8.14 -16.65 -1.20
C VAL A 384 -7.94 -17.82 -0.23
N ALA A 385 -6.73 -18.35 -0.09
CA ALA A 385 -6.50 -19.60 0.64
C ALA A 385 -6.21 -19.40 2.15
N MET A 386 -6.87 -18.44 2.79
CA MET A 386 -6.75 -18.17 4.23
C MET A 386 -8.11 -17.75 4.80
N PRO A 387 -9.10 -18.67 4.86
CA PRO A 387 -10.50 -18.32 5.16
C PRO A 387 -10.71 -17.64 6.52
N ASP A 388 -9.96 -18.00 7.54
CA ASP A 388 -10.18 -17.50 8.90
C ASP A 388 -9.34 -16.26 9.23
N VAL A 389 -8.74 -15.61 8.22
CA VAL A 389 -7.82 -14.50 8.44
C VAL A 389 -8.37 -13.18 7.89
N ILE A 390 -8.74 -12.28 8.79
CA ILE A 390 -9.07 -10.90 8.40
C ILE A 390 -7.78 -10.22 7.96
N ARG A 391 -7.76 -9.84 6.69
CA ARG A 391 -6.57 -9.24 6.08
C ARG A 391 -6.90 -8.20 5.03
N THR A 392 -5.96 -7.31 4.83
CA THR A 392 -6.01 -6.32 3.75
C THR A 392 -4.71 -6.36 2.98
N VAL A 393 -4.80 -6.53 1.68
CA VAL A 393 -3.67 -6.43 0.76
C VAL A 393 -3.81 -5.13 -0.02
N SER A 394 -2.80 -4.29 0.05
CA SER A 394 -2.74 -3.00 -0.62
C SER A 394 -1.57 -3.01 -1.60
N VAL A 395 -1.85 -2.76 -2.87
CA VAL A 395 -0.84 -2.63 -3.92
C VAL A 395 -0.95 -1.23 -4.50
N VAL A 396 0.11 -0.45 -4.39
CA VAL A 396 0.16 0.92 -4.87
C VAL A 396 1.06 1.02 -6.09
N PHE A 397 0.49 1.40 -7.20
CA PHE A 397 1.18 1.75 -8.44
C PHE A 397 1.50 3.25 -8.41
N THR A 398 2.77 3.60 -8.53
CA THR A 398 3.20 4.98 -8.78
C THR A 398 3.44 5.11 -10.27
N LEU A 399 2.64 5.92 -10.92
CA LEU A 399 2.64 6.07 -12.37
C LEU A 399 3.57 7.22 -12.78
N GLU A 400 4.31 7.00 -13.83
CA GLU A 400 5.26 7.96 -14.38
C GLU A 400 5.08 8.03 -15.89
N PRO A 401 5.03 9.23 -16.48
CA PRO A 401 4.97 9.40 -17.93
C PRO A 401 6.10 8.65 -18.64
N ASN A 402 5.80 8.09 -19.79
CA ASN A 402 6.71 7.29 -20.59
C ASN A 402 8.08 7.96 -20.79
N ASP A 403 8.10 9.24 -21.16
CA ASP A 403 9.33 10.00 -21.42
C ASP A 403 10.26 10.11 -20.21
N ARG A 404 9.69 10.22 -18.99
CA ARG A 404 10.47 10.24 -17.75
C ARG A 404 10.97 8.84 -17.40
N ALA A 405 10.10 7.86 -17.53
CA ALA A 405 10.43 6.45 -17.25
C ALA A 405 11.54 5.97 -18.19
N LEU A 406 11.47 6.32 -19.50
CA LEU A 406 12.47 5.97 -20.48
C LEU A 406 13.83 6.60 -20.16
N ARG A 407 13.87 7.90 -19.83
CA ARG A 407 15.12 8.56 -19.38
C ARG A 407 15.74 7.87 -18.17
N ARG A 408 14.91 7.46 -17.21
CA ARG A 408 15.36 6.75 -16.00
C ARG A 408 15.95 5.39 -16.36
N VAL A 409 15.28 4.59 -17.19
CA VAL A 409 15.77 3.27 -17.62
C VAL A 409 17.07 3.39 -18.43
N MET A 410 17.19 4.40 -19.29
CA MET A 410 18.44 4.66 -20.02
C MET A 410 19.60 4.98 -19.07
N ALA A 411 19.36 5.79 -18.04
CA ALA A 411 20.36 6.08 -17.00
C ALA A 411 20.74 4.81 -16.23
N GLU A 412 19.75 3.99 -15.81
CA GLU A 412 19.98 2.71 -15.14
C GLU A 412 20.79 1.73 -16.00
N THR A 413 20.49 1.65 -17.31
CA THR A 413 21.23 0.79 -18.24
C THR A 413 22.68 1.24 -18.38
N THR A 414 22.92 2.55 -18.43
CA THR A 414 24.28 3.11 -18.49
C THR A 414 25.07 2.78 -17.22
N ASP A 415 24.44 2.91 -16.04
CA ASP A 415 25.07 2.57 -14.76
C ASP A 415 25.38 1.05 -14.66
N ASP A 416 24.43 0.21 -15.10
CA ASP A 416 24.62 -1.25 -15.10
C ASP A 416 25.76 -1.68 -16.04
N GLN A 417 25.89 -1.03 -17.22
CA GLN A 417 27.00 -1.28 -18.14
C GLN A 417 28.34 -0.82 -17.55
N ALA A 418 28.37 0.31 -16.86
CA ALA A 418 29.57 0.80 -16.19
C ALA A 418 30.01 -0.15 -15.06
N ASP A 419 29.04 -0.62 -14.23
CA ASP A 419 29.31 -1.55 -13.15
C ASP A 419 29.76 -2.92 -13.66
N SER A 420 29.14 -3.46 -14.70
CA SER A 420 29.54 -4.72 -15.34
C SER A 420 30.93 -4.63 -15.97
N SER A 421 31.26 -3.51 -16.62
CA SER A 421 32.58 -3.27 -17.19
C SER A 421 33.65 -3.18 -16.10
N ARG A 422 33.34 -2.57 -14.97
CA ARG A 422 34.23 -2.49 -13.81
C ARG A 422 34.43 -3.86 -13.15
N SER A 423 33.37 -4.66 -13.01
CA SER A 423 33.42 -6.02 -12.46
C SER A 423 34.24 -6.96 -13.33
N ARG A 424 34.12 -6.89 -14.65
CA ARG A 424 34.96 -7.66 -15.60
C ARG A 424 36.44 -7.26 -15.53
N LYS A 425 36.73 -5.97 -15.41
CA LYS A 425 38.12 -5.48 -15.24
C LYS A 425 38.75 -5.98 -13.92
N LEU A 426 37.93 -6.22 -12.89
CA LEU A 426 38.37 -6.76 -11.59
C LEU A 426 38.37 -8.30 -11.55
N GLY A 427 38.10 -8.99 -12.66
CA GLY A 427 38.08 -10.46 -12.73
C GLY A 427 36.98 -11.12 -11.87
N ARG A 428 35.93 -10.39 -11.51
CA ARG A 428 34.81 -10.96 -10.77
C ARG A 428 33.88 -11.73 -11.71
N VAL A 429 33.47 -12.92 -11.26
CA VAL A 429 32.45 -13.72 -11.94
C VAL A 429 31.11 -12.97 -11.86
N GLU A 430 30.41 -12.82 -12.97
CA GLU A 430 29.08 -12.21 -13.00
C GLU A 430 28.09 -13.04 -12.15
N ASP A 431 27.42 -12.38 -11.22
CA ASP A 431 26.34 -13.04 -10.46
C ASP A 431 25.14 -13.27 -11.41
N PRO A 432 24.62 -14.52 -11.50
CA PRO A 432 23.42 -14.80 -12.31
C PRO A 432 22.21 -13.93 -11.97
N ARG A 433 22.20 -13.29 -10.80
CA ARG A 433 21.17 -12.34 -10.41
C ARG A 433 21.35 -10.98 -11.11
N GLU A 434 22.58 -10.53 -11.28
CA GLU A 434 22.90 -9.28 -11.99
C GLU A 434 22.55 -9.40 -13.47
N SER A 435 22.87 -10.54 -14.10
CA SER A 435 22.53 -10.78 -15.51
C SER A 435 21.00 -10.82 -15.75
N ARG A 436 20.23 -11.45 -14.82
CA ARG A 436 18.75 -11.43 -14.89
C ARG A 436 18.21 -10.04 -14.69
N GLN A 437 18.76 -9.26 -13.79
CA GLN A 437 18.34 -7.88 -13.55
C GLN A 437 18.59 -7.00 -14.78
N ALA A 438 19.74 -7.15 -15.44
CA ALA A 438 20.04 -6.46 -16.68
C ALA A 438 19.04 -6.84 -17.79
N ALA A 439 18.71 -8.13 -17.94
CA ALA A 439 17.70 -8.60 -18.87
C ALA A 439 16.31 -7.99 -18.59
N GLN A 440 15.90 -7.91 -17.33
CA GLN A 440 14.63 -7.26 -16.93
C GLN A 440 14.64 -5.76 -17.22
N THR A 441 15.77 -5.07 -17.04
CA THR A 441 15.91 -3.65 -17.39
C THR A 441 15.77 -3.45 -18.90
N THR A 442 16.33 -4.34 -19.72
CA THR A 442 16.19 -4.31 -21.18
C THR A 442 14.73 -4.52 -21.60
N THR A 443 14.07 -5.57 -21.08
CA THR A 443 12.64 -5.83 -21.38
C THR A 443 11.76 -4.63 -21.00
N ARG A 444 12.01 -4.00 -19.86
CA ARG A 444 11.31 -2.77 -19.46
C ARG A 444 11.59 -1.62 -20.43
N GLY A 445 12.83 -1.49 -20.89
CA GLY A 445 13.20 -0.51 -21.93
C GLY A 445 12.41 -0.70 -23.22
N ASP A 446 12.25 -1.96 -23.67
CA ASP A 446 11.50 -2.31 -24.87
C ASP A 446 10.00 -2.00 -24.71
N GLU A 447 9.40 -2.31 -23.54
CA GLU A 447 8.00 -1.98 -23.23
C GLU A 447 7.77 -0.46 -23.20
N LEU A 448 8.69 0.31 -22.62
CA LEU A 448 8.64 1.76 -22.62
C LEU A 448 8.82 2.32 -24.02
N ALA A 449 9.72 1.77 -24.83
CA ALA A 449 9.90 2.15 -26.22
C ALA A 449 8.64 1.85 -27.08
N ALA A 450 7.86 0.83 -26.69
CA ALA A 450 6.55 0.53 -27.28
C ALA A 450 5.42 1.44 -26.77
N GLY A 451 5.72 2.44 -25.91
CA GLY A 451 4.76 3.44 -25.43
C GLY A 451 4.13 3.17 -24.06
N ALA A 452 4.55 2.12 -23.34
CA ALA A 452 4.06 1.87 -21.98
C ALA A 452 4.43 3.02 -21.02
N ALA A 453 3.61 3.27 -20.00
CA ALA A 453 3.97 4.15 -18.90
C ALA A 453 4.89 3.45 -17.91
N GLY A 454 5.71 4.22 -17.20
CA GLY A 454 6.47 3.71 -16.06
C GLY A 454 5.55 3.44 -14.87
N ALA A 455 5.69 2.28 -14.24
CA ALA A 455 4.96 1.94 -13.03
C ALA A 455 5.92 1.45 -11.94
N GLY A 456 5.98 2.18 -10.82
CA GLY A 456 6.59 1.72 -9.58
C GLY A 456 5.56 0.94 -8.77
N LEU A 457 5.96 -0.15 -8.12
CA LEU A 457 5.07 -1.03 -7.38
C LEU A 457 5.51 -1.17 -5.92
N VAL A 458 4.57 -0.94 -5.00
CA VAL A 458 4.78 -1.17 -3.56
C VAL A 458 3.58 -1.96 -3.01
N GLY A 459 3.84 -2.97 -2.19
CA GLY A 459 2.79 -3.80 -1.60
C GLY A 459 2.86 -3.80 -0.08
N TYR A 460 1.69 -3.85 0.56
CA TYR A 460 1.53 -3.97 2.01
C TYR A 460 0.44 -4.99 2.33
N ILE A 461 0.61 -5.67 3.44
CA ILE A 461 -0.35 -6.67 3.94
C ILE A 461 -0.59 -6.37 5.40
N THR A 462 -1.82 -6.08 5.77
CA THR A 462 -2.24 -5.96 7.17
C THR A 462 -3.07 -7.18 7.56
N VAL A 463 -2.80 -7.73 8.73
CA VAL A 463 -3.62 -8.73 9.39
C VAL A 463 -4.21 -8.17 10.67
N SER A 464 -5.42 -8.60 11.00
CA SER A 464 -6.16 -8.13 12.17
C SER A 464 -6.58 -9.33 13.04
N ALA A 465 -6.49 -9.18 14.36
CA ALA A 465 -6.84 -10.23 15.33
C ALA A 465 -7.44 -9.62 16.61
N ARG A 466 -8.08 -10.46 17.42
CA ARG A 466 -8.65 -10.06 18.71
C ARG A 466 -7.62 -10.04 19.85
N SER A 467 -6.48 -10.65 19.65
CA SER A 467 -5.42 -10.70 20.67
C SER A 467 -4.02 -10.72 20.06
N SER A 468 -3.02 -10.31 20.84
CA SER A 468 -1.60 -10.38 20.46
C SER A 468 -1.14 -11.82 20.16
N ASP A 469 -1.67 -12.83 20.87
CA ASP A 469 -1.28 -14.22 20.67
C ASP A 469 -1.81 -14.78 19.35
N GLU A 470 -3.06 -14.44 19.02
CA GLU A 470 -3.67 -14.76 17.74
C GLU A 470 -2.92 -14.05 16.61
N LEU A 471 -2.67 -12.75 16.76
CA LEU A 471 -1.94 -11.95 15.77
C LEU A 471 -0.57 -12.55 15.46
N ARG A 472 0.17 -13.01 16.48
CA ARG A 472 1.47 -13.66 16.29
C ARG A 472 1.38 -14.97 15.51
N ARG A 473 0.29 -15.73 15.65
CA ARG A 473 0.05 -16.94 14.84
C ARG A 473 -0.23 -16.56 13.39
N LEU A 474 -1.16 -15.60 13.17
CA LEU A 474 -1.52 -15.13 11.85
C LEU A 474 -0.35 -14.53 11.08
N ARG A 475 0.55 -13.81 11.75
CA ARG A 475 1.80 -13.30 11.13
C ARG A 475 2.62 -14.42 10.50
N ARG A 476 2.78 -15.57 11.20
CA ARG A 476 3.53 -16.73 10.68
C ARG A 476 2.82 -17.37 9.48
N ASP A 477 1.51 -17.47 9.55
CA ASP A 477 0.71 -18.05 8.47
C ASP A 477 0.77 -17.19 7.21
N VAL A 478 0.68 -15.87 7.36
CA VAL A 478 0.86 -14.91 6.26
C VAL A 478 2.27 -14.96 5.68
N GLU A 479 3.33 -15.09 6.51
CA GLU A 479 4.69 -15.27 6.01
C GLU A 479 4.84 -16.53 5.16
N ALA A 480 4.24 -17.63 5.60
CA ALA A 480 4.27 -18.89 4.86
C ALA A 480 3.54 -18.77 3.51
N LYS A 481 2.35 -18.15 3.51
CA LYS A 481 1.56 -17.92 2.28
C LYS A 481 2.22 -16.91 1.34
N ALA A 482 2.81 -15.84 1.86
CA ALA A 482 3.60 -14.91 1.05
C ALA A 482 4.79 -15.63 0.39
N GLY A 483 5.46 -16.53 1.12
CA GLY A 483 6.52 -17.39 0.57
C GLY A 483 6.04 -18.28 -0.58
N SER A 484 4.83 -18.84 -0.49
CA SER A 484 4.23 -19.63 -1.58
C SER A 484 3.83 -18.77 -2.80
N CYS A 485 3.64 -17.46 -2.61
CA CYS A 485 3.48 -16.47 -3.68
C CYS A 485 4.82 -15.94 -4.21
N PHE A 486 5.96 -16.50 -3.82
CA PHE A 486 7.30 -16.01 -4.12
C PHE A 486 7.56 -14.56 -3.66
N LEU A 487 6.81 -14.07 -2.68
CA LEU A 487 7.01 -12.78 -2.07
C LEU A 487 7.98 -12.88 -0.88
N VAL A 488 8.81 -11.87 -0.72
CA VAL A 488 9.52 -11.64 0.56
C VAL A 488 8.86 -10.45 1.23
N ILE A 489 8.28 -10.70 2.39
CA ILE A 489 7.67 -9.66 3.20
C ILE A 489 8.53 -9.36 4.43
N GLU A 490 8.42 -8.13 4.94
CA GLU A 490 9.05 -7.69 6.18
C GLU A 490 8.01 -6.97 7.03
N TRP A 491 7.82 -7.43 8.25
CA TRP A 491 6.93 -6.76 9.19
C TRP A 491 7.49 -5.38 9.53
N CYS A 492 6.59 -4.40 9.50
CA CYS A 492 6.95 -3.01 9.77
C CYS A 492 7.09 -2.76 11.29
N ASP A 493 7.84 -3.63 11.96
CA ASP A 493 8.05 -3.56 13.40
C ASP A 493 8.62 -2.19 13.79
N ARG A 494 8.12 -1.62 14.89
CA ARG A 494 8.41 -0.26 15.40
C ARG A 494 7.78 0.89 14.61
N GLU A 495 7.12 0.61 13.49
CA GLU A 495 6.41 1.58 12.65
C GLU A 495 4.97 1.15 12.36
N GLN A 496 4.39 0.23 13.16
CA GLN A 496 3.12 -0.42 12.87
C GLN A 496 1.96 0.58 12.68
N ALA A 497 1.87 1.63 13.49
CA ALA A 497 0.82 2.64 13.35
C ALA A 497 0.89 3.39 12.00
N ARG A 498 2.12 3.70 11.53
CA ARG A 498 2.34 4.33 10.24
C ARG A 498 2.12 3.36 9.08
N ALA A 499 2.57 2.12 9.25
CA ALA A 499 2.44 1.08 8.25
C ALA A 499 0.97 0.70 8.04
N PHE A 500 0.17 0.63 9.10
CA PHE A 500 -1.26 0.38 9.01
C PHE A 500 -1.98 1.35 8.07
N ALA A 501 -1.60 2.64 8.11
CA ALA A 501 -2.18 3.65 7.23
C ALA A 501 -1.97 3.37 5.72
N THR A 502 -0.99 2.54 5.35
CA THR A 502 -0.73 2.17 3.94
C THR A 502 -1.76 1.19 3.37
N THR A 503 -2.53 0.53 4.24
CA THR A 503 -3.62 -0.37 3.87
C THR A 503 -5.00 0.24 4.05
N LEU A 504 -5.08 1.52 4.38
CA LEU A 504 -6.30 2.32 4.29
C LEU A 504 -6.50 2.86 2.87
N PRO A 505 -7.73 3.24 2.49
CA PRO A 505 -8.05 3.77 1.16
C PRO A 505 -7.55 5.22 0.98
N LEU A 506 -6.26 5.44 1.21
CA LEU A 506 -5.62 6.76 1.24
C LEU A 506 -4.45 6.89 0.25
N ALA A 507 -4.22 5.88 -0.58
CA ALA A 507 -3.07 5.76 -1.48
C ALA A 507 -1.73 6.13 -0.80
N ALA A 508 -1.59 5.72 0.46
CA ALA A 508 -0.53 6.15 1.37
C ALA A 508 0.79 5.36 1.23
N GLY A 509 0.92 4.53 0.20
CA GLY A 509 2.14 3.75 -0.05
C GLY A 509 3.32 4.65 -0.40
N THR A 510 4.44 4.50 0.31
CA THR A 510 5.73 5.08 -0.06
C THR A 510 6.71 3.95 -0.33
N ALA A 511 7.50 4.08 -1.41
CA ALA A 511 8.65 3.19 -1.60
C ALA A 511 9.59 3.32 -0.39
N ARG A 512 9.94 2.18 0.20
CA ARG A 512 10.93 2.11 1.30
C ARG A 512 12.33 1.96 0.77
#